data_9785c918dd407708ba83c6e598fa2e0d
#
_entry.id   9785c918dd407708ba83c6e598fa2e0d
#
_cell.length_a   1.000
_cell.length_b   1.000
_cell.length_c   1.000
_cell.angle_alpha   90.00
_cell.angle_beta   90.00
_cell.angle_gamma   90.00
#
_symmetry.space_group_name_H-M   'P 1'
#
loop_
_entity.id
_entity.type
_entity.pdbx_description
1 polymer ?
#
loop_
_entity_poly.entity_id
_entity_poly.type
_entity_poly.pdbx_seq_one_letter_code
_entity_poly.pdbx_strand_id
1 'polypeptide(L)'
;SGDTSILTKMVPFDNDMSVAQPLINHLKRSFDYTVTHKGPHGLPLIGRADWNDCLNLNCFSGHPGESFQTFGPSEGPVAESVFIAAMFVKYGEEYAQLCELMDDRAEADYARAEVKKMYDAVLQDGWDGDWFLRAYDAYGNKIGSKECEEGQIYIESNGFCPLAGIGIREGLAEKALNSVKERLDTRYGVMILQ
;
A
#
# COMPACT_ATOMS: atom_id res chain seq x y z
N SER A 1 0.67 23.31 -6.07
CA SER A 1 0.86 24.61 -6.75
C SER A 1 -0.30 24.99 -7.65
N GLY A 2 -1.13 24.03 -8.10
CA GLY A 2 -2.22 24.25 -9.07
C GLY A 2 -1.76 24.36 -10.53
N ASP A 3 -0.46 24.26 -10.80
CA ASP A 3 0.07 24.29 -12.16
C ASP A 3 -0.01 22.87 -12.78
N THR A 4 -0.98 22.67 -13.66
CA THR A 4 -1.18 21.40 -14.36
C THR A 4 -0.28 21.24 -15.59
N SER A 5 0.43 22.28 -16.03
CA SER A 5 1.33 22.20 -17.20
C SER A 5 2.43 21.17 -17.04
N ILE A 6 2.84 20.87 -15.80
CA ILE A 6 3.84 19.84 -15.49
C ILE A 6 3.39 18.45 -15.96
N LEU A 7 2.08 18.15 -15.98
CA LEU A 7 1.54 16.84 -16.36
C LEU A 7 1.80 16.51 -17.84
N THR A 8 1.94 17.52 -18.69
CA THR A 8 2.23 17.36 -20.12
C THR A 8 3.74 17.43 -20.44
N LYS A 9 4.57 17.71 -19.42
CA LYS A 9 6.03 17.75 -19.60
C LYS A 9 6.55 16.39 -20.01
N MET A 10 7.35 16.36 -21.09
CA MET A 10 8.01 15.12 -21.54
C MET A 10 9.10 14.72 -20.58
N VAL A 11 9.03 13.51 -20.06
CA VAL A 11 9.96 12.92 -19.11
C VAL A 11 10.45 11.58 -19.67
N PRO A 12 11.76 11.30 -19.67
CA PRO A 12 12.30 10.05 -20.18
C PRO A 12 12.05 8.90 -19.20
N PHE A 13 11.93 7.67 -19.74
CA PHE A 13 12.18 6.45 -18.98
C PHE A 13 13.68 6.11 -19.05
N ASP A 14 14.25 5.66 -17.95
CA ASP A 14 15.66 5.20 -17.84
C ASP A 14 16.70 6.19 -18.43
N ASN A 15 16.41 7.49 -18.34
CA ASN A 15 17.19 8.59 -18.94
C ASN A 15 17.29 8.56 -20.47
N ASP A 16 16.46 7.77 -21.16
CA ASP A 16 16.39 7.73 -22.62
C ASP A 16 15.27 8.63 -23.15
N MET A 17 15.68 9.77 -23.74
CA MET A 17 14.74 10.74 -24.31
C MET A 17 13.97 10.21 -25.52
N SER A 18 14.43 9.13 -26.19
CA SER A 18 13.72 8.55 -27.33
C SER A 18 12.41 7.89 -26.95
N VAL A 19 12.25 7.51 -25.67
CA VAL A 19 11.04 6.91 -25.09
C VAL A 19 10.34 7.85 -24.09
N ALA A 20 10.67 9.13 -24.11
CA ALA A 20 10.05 10.12 -23.23
C ALA A 20 8.54 10.21 -23.47
N GLN A 21 7.80 10.35 -22.38
CA GLN A 21 6.33 10.50 -22.41
C GLN A 21 5.91 11.64 -21.46
N PRO A 22 4.69 12.18 -21.61
CA PRO A 22 4.14 13.12 -20.66
C PRO A 22 4.13 12.55 -19.23
N LEU A 23 4.36 13.39 -18.23
CA LEU A 23 4.41 12.96 -16.83
C LEU A 23 3.13 12.23 -16.39
N ILE A 24 1.96 12.65 -16.91
CA ILE A 24 0.70 11.95 -16.60
C ILE A 24 0.75 10.46 -17.00
N ASN A 25 1.45 10.09 -18.07
CA ASN A 25 1.59 8.70 -18.50
C ASN A 25 2.48 7.89 -17.55
N HIS A 26 3.44 8.53 -16.86
CA HIS A 26 4.22 7.89 -15.79
C HIS A 26 3.33 7.58 -14.59
N LEU A 27 2.44 8.50 -14.20
CA LEU A 27 1.48 8.27 -13.13
C LEU A 27 0.53 7.13 -13.48
N LYS A 28 -0.03 7.14 -14.71
CA LYS A 28 -0.87 6.05 -15.21
C LYS A 28 -0.15 4.70 -15.14
N ARG A 29 1.07 4.63 -15.62
CA ARG A 29 1.86 3.38 -15.60
C ARG A 29 2.10 2.88 -14.17
N SER A 30 2.36 3.78 -13.23
CA SER A 30 2.54 3.44 -11.81
C SER A 30 1.23 2.92 -11.21
N PHE A 31 0.10 3.57 -11.51
CA PHE A 31 -1.22 3.13 -11.09
C PHE A 31 -1.56 1.74 -11.65
N ASP A 32 -1.45 1.55 -12.96
CA ASP A 32 -1.72 0.29 -13.65
C ASP A 32 -0.82 -0.85 -13.17
N TYR A 33 0.44 -0.55 -12.81
CA TYR A 33 1.33 -1.55 -12.24
C TYR A 33 0.75 -2.15 -10.96
N THR A 34 0.28 -1.31 -10.04
CA THR A 34 -0.35 -1.80 -8.80
C THR A 34 -1.64 -2.58 -9.09
N VAL A 35 -2.46 -2.11 -10.04
CA VAL A 35 -3.71 -2.80 -10.43
C VAL A 35 -3.43 -4.20 -10.97
N THR A 36 -2.35 -4.38 -11.72
CA THR A 36 -1.99 -5.65 -12.37
C THR A 36 -1.14 -6.58 -11.50
N HIS A 37 -0.59 -6.08 -10.38
CA HIS A 37 0.26 -6.84 -9.46
C HIS A 37 -0.41 -6.96 -8.09
N LYS A 38 -1.47 -7.76 -8.05
CA LYS A 38 -2.23 -8.09 -6.82
C LYS A 38 -2.10 -9.57 -6.49
N GLY A 39 -2.08 -9.86 -5.20
CA GLY A 39 -2.01 -11.21 -4.68
C GLY A 39 -3.38 -11.86 -4.45
N PRO A 40 -3.42 -12.96 -3.69
CA PRO A 40 -4.62 -13.77 -3.47
C PRO A 40 -5.80 -13.01 -2.85
N HIS A 41 -5.54 -12.00 -2.01
CA HIS A 41 -6.56 -11.18 -1.35
C HIS A 41 -6.94 -9.93 -2.13
N GLY A 42 -6.38 -9.74 -3.34
CA GLY A 42 -6.60 -8.55 -4.14
C GLY A 42 -5.84 -7.30 -3.64
N LEU A 43 -4.94 -7.48 -2.71
CA LEU A 43 -4.03 -6.45 -2.18
C LEU A 43 -2.77 -6.38 -3.05
N PRO A 44 -2.02 -5.25 -3.02
CA PRO A 44 -0.80 -5.12 -3.79
C PRO A 44 0.26 -6.13 -3.36
N LEU A 45 0.88 -6.80 -4.32
CA LEU A 45 2.02 -7.67 -4.07
C LEU A 45 3.21 -6.87 -3.54
N ILE A 46 3.88 -7.42 -2.55
CA ILE A 46 5.20 -6.96 -2.13
C ILE A 46 6.21 -7.47 -3.15
N GLY A 47 6.92 -6.56 -3.81
CA GLY A 47 8.02 -6.90 -4.68
C GLY A 47 9.28 -7.23 -3.88
N ARG A 48 10.35 -6.49 -4.09
CA ARG A 48 11.61 -6.71 -3.36
C ARG A 48 11.49 -6.43 -1.87
N ALA A 49 10.75 -5.40 -1.51
CA ALA A 49 10.46 -5.03 -0.13
C ALA A 49 9.19 -4.16 -0.11
N ASP A 50 8.64 -3.96 1.07
CA ASP A 50 7.65 -2.93 1.30
C ASP A 50 8.32 -1.54 1.32
N TRP A 51 7.55 -0.45 1.52
CA TRP A 51 8.04 0.91 1.32
C TRP A 51 9.31 1.27 2.13
N ASN A 52 9.56 0.61 3.24
CA ASN A 52 10.70 0.90 4.12
C ASN A 52 11.84 -0.12 4.08
N ASP A 53 11.87 -0.99 3.08
CA ASP A 53 12.88 -2.04 2.87
C ASP A 53 13.08 -3.04 4.04
N CYS A 54 12.38 -2.84 5.17
CA CYS A 54 12.49 -3.67 6.36
C CYS A 54 11.60 -4.92 6.33
N LEU A 55 10.55 -4.89 5.52
CA LEU A 55 9.58 -5.98 5.38
C LEU A 55 9.69 -6.61 4.00
N ASN A 56 10.70 -7.44 3.84
CA ASN A 56 10.69 -8.39 2.75
C ASN A 56 10.02 -9.69 3.21
N LEU A 57 8.80 -9.89 2.77
CA LEU A 57 7.99 -11.04 3.14
C LEU A 57 8.01 -12.16 2.09
N ASN A 58 8.89 -12.09 1.09
CA ASN A 58 9.10 -13.12 0.08
C ASN A 58 10.27 -14.06 0.39
N CYS A 59 11.18 -13.67 1.28
CA CYS A 59 12.35 -14.45 1.63
C CYS A 59 12.50 -14.54 3.15
N PHE A 60 12.63 -15.76 3.64
CA PHE A 60 12.84 -16.05 5.04
C PHE A 60 14.15 -16.82 5.21
N SER A 61 15.01 -16.34 6.09
CA SER A 61 16.22 -17.03 6.52
C SER A 61 16.23 -17.19 8.04
N GLY A 62 16.68 -18.35 8.51
CA GLY A 62 16.95 -18.58 9.92
C GLY A 62 18.29 -17.99 10.40
N HIS A 63 19.05 -17.33 9.53
CA HIS A 63 20.37 -16.80 9.83
C HIS A 63 20.33 -15.26 9.86
N PRO A 64 20.63 -14.63 11.00
CA PRO A 64 20.76 -13.17 11.05
C PRO A 64 21.83 -12.68 10.05
N GLY A 65 21.51 -11.63 9.32
CA GLY A 65 22.39 -11.06 8.30
C GLY A 65 22.20 -11.58 6.88
N GLU A 66 21.42 -12.63 6.68
CA GLU A 66 20.94 -13.00 5.35
C GLU A 66 19.78 -12.09 4.93
N SER A 67 19.76 -11.72 3.67
CA SER A 67 18.69 -10.88 3.11
C SER A 67 18.14 -11.49 1.84
N PHE A 68 16.91 -11.07 1.47
CA PHE A 68 16.29 -11.48 0.23
C PHE A 68 17.11 -11.16 -1.02
N GLN A 69 17.99 -10.18 -0.95
CA GLN A 69 18.85 -9.79 -2.06
C GLN A 69 19.91 -10.86 -2.37
N THR A 70 20.24 -11.68 -1.41
CA THR A 70 21.29 -12.70 -1.52
C THR A 70 20.76 -14.13 -1.42
N PHE A 71 19.66 -14.38 -0.72
CA PHE A 71 19.22 -15.72 -0.30
C PHE A 71 17.77 -16.00 -0.65
N GLY A 72 17.17 -15.68 -1.60
CA GLY A 72 15.82 -16.11 -1.91
C GLY A 72 15.16 -15.26 -2.99
N PRO A 73 13.90 -15.52 -3.27
CA PRO A 73 13.17 -14.75 -4.25
C PRO A 73 13.02 -13.31 -3.77
N SER A 74 13.30 -12.36 -4.66
CA SER A 74 13.06 -10.94 -4.40
C SER A 74 11.60 -10.55 -4.60
N GLU A 75 10.83 -11.38 -5.27
CA GLU A 75 9.42 -11.17 -5.60
C GLU A 75 8.67 -12.49 -5.54
N GLY A 76 7.36 -12.43 -5.27
CA GLY A 76 6.52 -13.61 -5.21
C GLY A 76 5.05 -13.29 -5.46
N PRO A 77 4.22 -14.31 -5.70
CA PRO A 77 2.81 -14.15 -6.06
C PRO A 77 1.85 -14.07 -4.84
N VAL A 78 2.35 -14.08 -3.61
CA VAL A 78 1.52 -14.26 -2.40
C VAL A 78 1.69 -13.14 -1.38
N ALA A 79 2.91 -12.66 -1.12
CA ALA A 79 3.13 -11.62 -0.12
C ALA A 79 2.47 -10.30 -0.54
N GLU A 80 1.59 -9.76 0.33
CA GLU A 80 0.75 -8.59 0.05
C GLU A 80 0.86 -7.55 1.15
N SER A 81 0.73 -6.27 0.80
CA SER A 81 0.79 -5.15 1.74
C SER A 81 -0.55 -4.44 1.92
N VAL A 82 -1.08 -4.45 3.14
CA VAL A 82 -2.25 -3.65 3.52
C VAL A 82 -1.90 -2.15 3.57
N PHE A 83 -0.69 -1.81 3.99
CA PHE A 83 -0.22 -0.42 4.01
C PHE A 83 -0.15 0.18 2.60
N ILE A 84 0.45 -0.52 1.63
CA ILE A 84 0.51 -0.07 0.23
C ILE A 84 -0.90 -0.03 -0.38
N ALA A 85 -1.80 -0.95 -0.01
CA ALA A 85 -3.21 -0.87 -0.42
C ALA A 85 -3.88 0.43 0.05
N ALA A 86 -3.63 0.84 1.29
CA ALA A 86 -4.16 2.10 1.81
C ALA A 86 -3.56 3.32 1.08
N MET A 87 -2.27 3.29 0.76
CA MET A 87 -1.63 4.32 -0.09
C MET A 87 -2.27 4.37 -1.47
N PHE A 88 -2.53 3.21 -2.09
CA PHE A 88 -3.20 3.13 -3.39
C PHE A 88 -4.60 3.75 -3.35
N VAL A 89 -5.39 3.48 -2.30
CA VAL A 89 -6.72 4.09 -2.13
C VAL A 89 -6.60 5.61 -2.01
N LYS A 90 -5.69 6.12 -1.19
CA LYS A 90 -5.51 7.56 -0.97
C LYS A 90 -5.08 8.29 -2.25
N TYR A 91 -4.00 7.83 -2.85
CA TYR A 91 -3.40 8.52 -4.00
C TYR A 91 -4.06 8.15 -5.32
N GLY A 92 -4.75 7.02 -5.41
CA GLY A 92 -5.57 6.66 -6.56
C GLY A 92 -6.76 7.60 -6.76
N GLU A 93 -7.39 8.05 -5.66
CA GLU A 93 -8.44 9.09 -5.76
C GLU A 93 -7.86 10.44 -6.23
N GLU A 94 -6.68 10.83 -5.74
CA GLU A 94 -5.98 12.02 -6.22
C GLU A 94 -5.60 11.90 -7.71
N TYR A 95 -5.19 10.71 -8.15
CA TYR A 95 -4.93 10.43 -9.57
C TYR A 95 -6.21 10.57 -10.41
N ALA A 96 -7.34 10.04 -9.95
CA ALA A 96 -8.61 10.20 -10.64
C ALA A 96 -9.01 11.69 -10.80
N GLN A 97 -8.79 12.50 -9.75
CA GLN A 97 -9.01 13.94 -9.81
C GLN A 97 -8.08 14.63 -10.83
N LEU A 98 -6.81 14.21 -10.92
CA LEU A 98 -5.89 14.72 -11.94
C LEU A 98 -6.36 14.36 -13.36
N CYS A 99 -6.88 13.14 -13.58
CA CYS A 99 -7.45 12.74 -14.87
C CYS A 99 -8.66 13.61 -15.25
N GLU A 100 -9.54 13.93 -14.30
CA GLU A 100 -10.65 14.89 -14.55
C GLU A 100 -10.15 16.28 -14.93
N LEU A 101 -9.12 16.80 -14.26
CA LEU A 101 -8.51 18.09 -14.61
C LEU A 101 -7.90 18.10 -16.02
N MET A 102 -7.56 16.93 -16.55
CA MET A 102 -7.04 16.72 -17.91
C MET A 102 -8.13 16.36 -18.92
N ASP A 103 -9.42 16.46 -18.54
CA ASP A 103 -10.59 16.06 -19.33
C ASP A 103 -10.65 14.57 -19.71
N ASP A 104 -9.87 13.70 -19.03
CA ASP A 104 -9.89 12.25 -19.22
C ASP A 104 -10.83 11.57 -18.20
N ARG A 105 -12.12 11.70 -18.46
CA ARG A 105 -13.16 11.12 -17.59
C ARG A 105 -13.16 9.60 -17.60
N ALA A 106 -12.82 8.99 -18.73
CA ALA A 106 -12.79 7.51 -18.82
C ALA A 106 -11.70 6.93 -17.90
N GLU A 107 -10.53 7.56 -17.87
CA GLU A 107 -9.45 7.16 -16.98
C GLU A 107 -9.79 7.45 -15.51
N ALA A 108 -10.44 8.58 -15.22
CA ALA A 108 -10.89 8.92 -13.87
C ALA A 108 -11.90 7.89 -13.32
N ASP A 109 -12.87 7.49 -14.13
CA ASP A 109 -13.87 6.47 -13.76
C ASP A 109 -13.22 5.09 -13.56
N TYR A 110 -12.28 4.73 -14.43
CA TYR A 110 -11.48 3.51 -14.26
C TYR A 110 -10.68 3.54 -12.95
N ALA A 111 -9.97 4.63 -12.67
CA ALA A 111 -9.19 4.78 -11.46
C ALA A 111 -10.06 4.64 -10.19
N ARG A 112 -11.21 5.30 -10.14
CA ARG A 112 -12.16 5.17 -9.02
C ARG A 112 -12.70 3.76 -8.85
N ALA A 113 -12.97 3.06 -9.96
CA ALA A 113 -13.42 1.67 -9.88
C ALA A 113 -12.35 0.75 -9.27
N GLU A 114 -11.07 0.93 -9.62
CA GLU A 114 -9.97 0.15 -9.05
C GLU A 114 -9.69 0.55 -7.59
N VAL A 115 -9.76 1.84 -7.25
CA VAL A 115 -9.68 2.35 -5.87
C VAL A 115 -10.77 1.70 -5.00
N LYS A 116 -12.00 1.63 -5.51
CA LYS A 116 -13.10 0.98 -4.76
C LYS A 116 -12.83 -0.50 -4.53
N LYS A 117 -12.34 -1.24 -5.53
CA LYS A 117 -11.99 -2.66 -5.37
C LYS A 117 -10.91 -2.86 -4.29
N MET A 118 -9.89 -1.99 -4.29
CA MET A 118 -8.84 -2.02 -3.28
C MET A 118 -9.37 -1.68 -1.89
N TYR A 119 -10.24 -0.68 -1.77
CA TYR A 119 -10.92 -0.33 -0.53
C TYR A 119 -11.68 -1.53 0.04
N ASP A 120 -12.48 -2.20 -0.82
CA ASP A 120 -13.28 -3.36 -0.43
C ASP A 120 -12.35 -4.53 0.01
N ALA A 121 -11.25 -4.77 -0.69
CA ALA A 121 -10.26 -5.79 -0.34
C ALA A 121 -9.62 -5.52 1.04
N VAL A 122 -9.26 -4.27 1.34
CA VAL A 122 -8.72 -3.92 2.68
C VAL A 122 -9.76 -4.15 3.78
N LEU A 123 -11.02 -3.83 3.56
CA LEU A 123 -12.07 -4.09 4.55
C LEU A 123 -12.30 -5.59 4.77
N GLN A 124 -12.24 -6.38 3.69
CA GLN A 124 -12.50 -7.82 3.73
C GLN A 124 -11.34 -8.60 4.33
N ASP A 125 -10.13 -8.35 3.85
CA ASP A 125 -8.95 -9.18 4.12
C ASP A 125 -7.84 -8.44 4.88
N GLY A 126 -7.94 -7.12 5.05
CA GLY A 126 -7.00 -6.31 5.81
C GLY A 126 -7.41 -6.01 7.25
N TRP A 127 -8.60 -6.44 7.70
CA TRP A 127 -9.12 -6.15 9.04
C TRP A 127 -9.00 -7.37 9.97
N ASP A 128 -8.42 -7.18 11.16
CA ASP A 128 -8.17 -8.25 12.15
C ASP A 128 -9.09 -8.19 13.39
N GLY A 129 -10.21 -7.48 13.26
CA GLY A 129 -11.22 -7.40 14.33
C GLY A 129 -11.06 -6.18 15.26
N ASP A 130 -9.84 -5.74 15.53
CA ASP A 130 -9.53 -4.59 16.40
C ASP A 130 -8.64 -3.53 15.72
N TRP A 131 -7.89 -3.93 14.70
CA TRP A 131 -7.02 -3.07 13.91
C TRP A 131 -6.78 -3.63 12.51
N PHE A 132 -6.11 -2.87 11.63
CA PHE A 132 -5.70 -3.32 10.31
C PHE A 132 -4.41 -4.11 10.36
N LEU A 133 -4.37 -5.23 9.64
CA LEU A 133 -3.15 -6.01 9.41
C LEU A 133 -2.06 -5.14 8.79
N ARG A 134 -0.80 -5.57 8.96
CA ARG A 134 0.31 -4.95 8.24
C ARG A 134 0.46 -5.52 6.82
N ALA A 135 0.42 -6.84 6.70
CA ALA A 135 0.71 -7.55 5.46
C ALA A 135 0.30 -9.03 5.54
N TYR A 136 0.46 -9.72 4.42
CA TYR A 136 0.57 -11.18 4.32
C TYR A 136 1.98 -11.56 3.85
N ASP A 137 2.53 -12.64 4.38
CA ASP A 137 3.83 -13.16 3.96
C ASP A 137 3.73 -14.09 2.73
N ALA A 138 4.87 -14.61 2.26
CA ALA A 138 4.94 -15.52 1.11
C ALA A 138 4.22 -16.86 1.32
N TYR A 139 3.87 -17.20 2.55
CA TYR A 139 3.12 -18.42 2.91
C TYR A 139 1.64 -18.12 3.16
N GLY A 140 1.22 -16.87 3.06
CA GLY A 140 -0.14 -16.42 3.35
C GLY A 140 -0.42 -16.20 4.85
N ASN A 141 0.61 -16.17 5.70
CA ASN A 141 0.42 -15.83 7.10
C ASN A 141 0.19 -14.34 7.28
N LYS A 142 -0.67 -13.99 8.23
CA LYS A 142 -0.93 -12.61 8.62
C LYS A 142 0.24 -12.02 9.39
N ILE A 143 0.63 -10.81 9.04
CA ILE A 143 1.58 -9.98 9.77
C ILE A 143 0.83 -8.80 10.36
N GLY A 144 1.07 -8.51 11.62
CA GLY A 144 0.34 -7.45 12.34
C GLY A 144 -1.04 -7.92 12.81
N SER A 145 -1.21 -9.21 13.08
CA SER A 145 -2.42 -9.82 13.62
C SER A 145 -2.30 -10.06 15.12
N LYS A 146 -3.43 -10.02 15.83
CA LYS A 146 -3.52 -10.49 17.22
C LYS A 146 -3.16 -11.97 17.40
N GLU A 147 -3.12 -12.74 16.31
CA GLU A 147 -2.69 -14.14 16.28
C GLU A 147 -1.17 -14.29 16.30
N CYS A 148 -0.41 -13.20 16.01
CA CYS A 148 1.05 -13.22 16.06
C CYS A 148 1.55 -13.23 17.52
N GLU A 149 2.65 -13.93 17.77
CA GLU A 149 3.30 -13.94 19.08
C GLU A 149 3.96 -12.57 19.38
N GLU A 150 4.59 -11.98 18.36
CA GLU A 150 5.20 -10.64 18.38
C GLU A 150 4.76 -9.85 17.13
N GLY A 151 4.84 -8.52 17.17
CA GLY A 151 4.47 -7.68 16.05
C GLY A 151 2.98 -7.76 15.73
N GLN A 152 2.13 -7.65 16.76
CA GLN A 152 0.68 -7.78 16.60
C GLN A 152 0.02 -6.57 15.95
N ILE A 153 0.55 -5.37 16.19
CA ILE A 153 -0.01 -4.13 15.64
C ILE A 153 1.11 -3.23 15.10
N TYR A 154 0.89 -2.63 13.94
CA TYR A 154 1.82 -1.73 13.26
C TYR A 154 1.17 -0.38 13.01
N ILE A 155 1.91 0.72 13.26
CA ILE A 155 1.39 2.08 13.10
C ILE A 155 1.12 2.42 11.63
N GLU A 156 1.89 1.89 10.68
CA GLU A 156 1.81 2.29 9.27
C GLU A 156 0.44 2.02 8.67
N SER A 157 -0.06 0.79 8.74
CA SER A 157 -1.40 0.46 8.22
C SER A 157 -2.51 1.11 9.05
N ASN A 158 -2.34 1.16 10.38
CA ASN A 158 -3.34 1.72 11.29
C ASN A 158 -3.41 3.24 11.28
N GLY A 159 -2.38 3.92 10.80
CA GLY A 159 -2.40 5.35 10.51
C GLY A 159 -2.90 5.64 9.09
N PHE A 160 -2.44 4.85 8.11
CA PHE A 160 -2.71 5.17 6.71
C PHE A 160 -4.10 4.73 6.22
N CYS A 161 -4.67 3.61 6.72
CA CYS A 161 -6.03 3.23 6.39
C CYS A 161 -7.05 4.32 6.77
N PRO A 162 -7.06 4.86 8.01
CA PRO A 162 -7.90 6.02 8.35
C PRO A 162 -7.61 7.26 7.50
N LEU A 163 -6.34 7.57 7.22
CA LEU A 163 -5.94 8.69 6.37
C LEU A 163 -6.49 8.56 4.93
N ALA A 164 -6.59 7.34 4.43
CA ALA A 164 -7.20 7.02 3.15
C ALA A 164 -8.74 6.97 3.18
N GLY A 165 -9.35 7.17 4.35
CA GLY A 165 -10.79 7.07 4.54
C GLY A 165 -11.32 5.65 4.72
N ILE A 166 -10.43 4.65 4.79
CA ILE A 166 -10.82 3.24 4.93
C ILE A 166 -11.33 2.98 6.35
N GLY A 167 -12.51 2.39 6.43
CA GLY A 167 -13.13 2.01 7.70
C GLY A 167 -13.75 3.17 8.49
N ILE A 168 -13.79 4.41 7.95
CA ILE A 168 -14.41 5.55 8.65
C ILE A 168 -15.91 5.34 8.79
N ARG A 169 -16.58 4.97 7.70
CA ARG A 169 -18.05 4.79 7.68
C ARG A 169 -18.48 3.59 8.52
N GLU A 170 -17.64 2.59 8.60
CA GLU A 170 -17.86 1.34 9.32
C GLU A 170 -17.46 1.43 10.81
N GLY A 171 -16.90 2.55 11.27
CA GLY A 171 -16.39 2.73 12.62
C GLY A 171 -15.07 1.99 12.92
N LEU A 172 -14.48 1.33 11.90
CA LEU A 172 -13.26 0.53 12.04
C LEU A 172 -12.03 1.42 12.22
N ALA A 173 -11.99 2.57 11.54
CA ALA A 173 -10.89 3.54 11.65
C ALA A 173 -10.74 4.05 13.08
N GLU A 174 -11.84 4.42 13.75
CA GLU A 174 -11.82 4.85 15.15
C GLU A 174 -11.33 3.72 16.06
N LYS A 175 -11.81 2.50 15.85
CA LYS A 175 -11.39 1.32 16.61
C LYS A 175 -9.89 1.04 16.45
N ALA A 176 -9.37 1.11 15.23
CA ALA A 176 -7.95 0.94 14.95
C ALA A 176 -7.09 2.00 15.65
N LEU A 177 -7.49 3.28 15.58
CA LEU A 177 -6.78 4.37 16.24
C LEU A 177 -6.82 4.26 17.78
N ASN A 178 -7.91 3.76 18.35
CA ASN A 178 -7.97 3.46 19.78
C ASN A 178 -7.00 2.33 20.15
N SER A 179 -6.90 1.28 19.33
CA SER A 179 -5.92 0.20 19.53
C SER A 179 -4.47 0.72 19.43
N VAL A 180 -4.19 1.64 18.51
CA VAL A 180 -2.88 2.33 18.43
C VAL A 180 -2.61 3.09 19.73
N LYS A 181 -3.58 3.85 20.22
CA LYS A 181 -3.43 4.62 21.46
C LYS A 181 -3.17 3.71 22.67
N GLU A 182 -3.86 2.60 22.77
CA GLU A 182 -3.72 1.66 23.89
C GLU A 182 -2.40 0.90 23.88
N ARG A 183 -1.91 0.54 22.68
CA ARG A 183 -0.80 -0.39 22.52
C ARG A 183 0.51 0.25 22.13
N LEU A 184 0.49 1.30 21.31
CA LEU A 184 1.69 1.90 20.74
C LEU A 184 2.04 3.26 21.35
N ASP A 185 1.11 3.94 22.04
CA ASP A 185 1.38 5.24 22.64
C ASP A 185 2.23 5.09 23.91
N THR A 186 3.31 5.86 24.00
CA THR A 186 4.24 5.85 25.12
C THR A 186 4.58 7.29 25.51
N ARG A 187 5.17 7.46 26.69
CA ARG A 187 5.69 8.78 27.14
C ARG A 187 6.75 9.38 26.20
N TYR A 188 7.31 8.59 25.29
CA TYR A 188 8.35 9.03 24.35
C TYR A 188 7.82 9.21 22.91
N GLY A 189 6.56 8.88 22.67
CA GLY A 189 5.91 8.92 21.37
C GLY A 189 5.29 7.57 21.00
N VAL A 190 4.78 7.49 19.78
CA VAL A 190 4.14 6.28 19.26
C VAL A 190 5.20 5.32 18.75
N MET A 191 5.15 4.06 19.22
CA MET A 191 6.01 2.98 18.71
C MET A 191 5.59 2.57 17.30
N ILE A 192 6.52 2.02 16.53
CA ILE A 192 6.25 1.53 15.18
C ILE A 192 5.39 0.26 15.23
N LEU A 193 5.70 -0.62 16.19
CA LEU A 193 5.01 -1.91 16.36
C LEU A 193 5.07 -2.40 17.81
N GLN A 194 4.19 -3.34 18.14
CA GLN A 194 4.17 -4.09 19.39
C GLN A 194 3.98 -5.57 19.08
#